data_4c0bd3d1c918520aa65eea5a919c0d0e
#
_entry.id   4c0bd3d1c918520aa65eea5a919c0d0e
#
_cell.length_a   1.000
_cell.length_b   1.000
_cell.length_c   1.000
_cell.angle_alpha   90.00
_cell.angle_beta   90.00
_cell.angle_gamma   90.00
#
_symmetry.space_group_name_H-M   'P 1'
#
loop_
_entity.id
_entity.type
_entity.pdbx_description
1 polymer ?
#
loop_
_entity_poly.entity_id
_entity_poly.type
_entity_poly.pdbx_seq_one_letter_code
_entity_poly.pdbx_strand_id
1 'polypeptide(L)'
;RWGLINGTWYFFGNDGYMKTGWIQSNNAWYYLNRSNEGVEGAMRTGWFYDSNYKDWFYLDRNGAMAIGWVQVNGTWYFLNPVSDGTRGIMKTGWQLVNGSWYYLNPISNGTRGAMAANTWIGDRFVGPDGAWIPNRTR
;
A
#
# COMPACT_ATOMS: atom_id res chain seq x y z
N ARG A 1 -2.78 23.74 1.91
CA ARG A 1 -3.22 23.62 0.52
C ARG A 1 -2.07 23.11 -0.36
N TRP A 2 -2.43 22.51 -1.45
CA TRP A 2 -1.44 22.01 -2.41
C TRP A 2 -0.84 23.13 -3.24
N GLY A 3 0.46 22.99 -3.53
CA GLY A 3 1.18 23.90 -4.44
C GLY A 3 2.08 23.11 -5.37
N LEU A 4 2.05 23.43 -6.66
CA LEU A 4 2.92 22.82 -7.68
C LEU A 4 4.06 23.78 -7.99
N ILE A 5 5.29 23.35 -7.71
CA ILE A 5 6.48 24.19 -7.89
C ILE A 5 7.51 23.37 -8.68
N ASN A 6 7.84 23.85 -9.88
CA ASN A 6 8.80 23.18 -10.76
C ASN A 6 8.48 21.70 -10.98
N GLY A 7 7.19 21.39 -11.18
CA GLY A 7 6.74 20.02 -11.43
C GLY A 7 6.61 19.13 -10.20
N THR A 8 6.86 19.66 -9.00
CA THR A 8 6.77 18.89 -7.76
C THR A 8 5.65 19.45 -6.90
N TRP A 9 4.83 18.53 -6.34
CA TRP A 9 3.74 18.89 -5.45
C TRP A 9 4.22 18.98 -4.00
N TYR A 10 3.76 20.04 -3.33
CA TYR A 10 4.02 20.31 -1.91
C TYR A 10 2.70 20.64 -1.23
N PHE A 11 2.64 20.44 0.08
CA PHE A 11 1.45 20.80 0.84
C PHE A 11 1.79 21.84 1.90
N PHE A 12 1.02 22.93 1.94
CA PHE A 12 1.21 24.03 2.89
C PHE A 12 0.05 24.05 3.87
N GLY A 13 0.37 24.17 5.16
CA GLY A 13 -0.65 24.31 6.19
C GLY A 13 -1.33 25.67 6.15
N ASN A 14 -2.33 25.85 7.01
CA ASN A 14 -3.05 27.12 7.11
C ASN A 14 -2.14 28.26 7.57
N ASP A 15 -1.02 27.95 8.21
CA ASP A 15 0.00 28.89 8.63
C ASP A 15 0.96 29.27 7.51
N GLY A 16 0.81 28.69 6.32
CA GLY A 16 1.64 28.93 5.16
C GLY A 16 2.94 28.15 5.14
N TYR A 17 3.23 27.34 6.16
CA TYR A 17 4.45 26.55 6.22
C TYR A 17 4.27 25.21 5.52
N MET A 18 5.34 24.77 4.84
CA MET A 18 5.39 23.47 4.15
C MET A 18 5.28 22.33 5.16
N LYS A 19 4.42 21.36 4.85
CA LYS A 19 4.23 20.17 5.69
C LYS A 19 5.13 19.03 5.22
N THR A 20 5.50 18.16 6.16
CA THR A 20 6.24 16.92 5.89
C THR A 20 5.56 15.79 6.64
N GLY A 21 5.84 14.54 6.20
CA GLY A 21 5.23 13.35 6.78
C GLY A 21 3.82 13.14 6.27
N TRP A 22 3.03 12.38 7.02
CA TRP A 22 1.66 12.06 6.63
C TRP A 22 0.73 13.24 6.84
N ILE A 23 -0.06 13.56 5.83
CA ILE A 23 -1.13 14.56 5.94
C ILE A 23 -2.42 14.00 5.34
N GLN A 24 -3.55 14.49 5.83
CA GLN A 24 -4.86 14.12 5.30
C GLN A 24 -5.46 15.31 4.58
N SER A 25 -5.91 15.08 3.34
CA SER A 25 -6.54 16.11 2.51
C SER A 25 -7.66 15.46 1.71
N ASN A 26 -8.87 16.04 1.80
CA ASN A 26 -10.05 15.53 1.07
C ASN A 26 -10.26 14.01 1.27
N ASN A 27 -10.18 13.56 2.52
CA ASN A 27 -10.41 12.17 2.93
C ASN A 27 -9.38 11.17 2.41
N ALA A 28 -8.23 11.62 1.93
CA ALA A 28 -7.13 10.76 1.52
C ALA A 28 -5.87 11.13 2.26
N TRP A 29 -4.99 10.15 2.44
CA TRP A 29 -3.70 10.36 3.09
C TRP A 29 -2.61 10.49 2.04
N TYR A 30 -1.67 11.41 2.28
CA TYR A 30 -0.53 11.68 1.41
C TYR A 30 0.73 11.74 2.25
N TYR A 31 1.86 11.43 1.63
CA TYR A 31 3.13 11.51 2.34
C TYR A 31 4.07 12.48 1.64
N LEU A 32 4.54 13.47 2.41
CA LEU A 32 5.51 14.46 1.95
C LEU A 32 6.86 14.15 2.59
N ASN A 33 7.92 14.13 1.79
CA ASN A 33 9.25 13.77 2.26
C ASN A 33 9.68 14.60 3.48
N ARG A 34 10.25 13.91 4.47
CA ARG A 34 10.99 14.55 5.55
C ARG A 34 12.39 14.90 5.04
N SER A 35 13.14 15.69 5.82
CA SER A 35 14.43 16.25 5.38
C SER A 35 15.45 15.20 4.97
N ASN A 36 15.37 13.98 5.51
CA ASN A 36 16.31 12.90 5.22
C ASN A 36 15.82 11.92 4.16
N GLU A 37 14.74 12.24 3.43
CA GLU A 37 14.09 11.30 2.51
C GLU A 37 14.14 11.75 1.04
N GLY A 38 14.98 12.73 0.73
CA GLY A 38 15.08 13.32 -0.59
C GLY A 38 14.77 14.79 -0.54
N VAL A 39 14.06 15.31 -1.55
CA VAL A 39 13.65 16.71 -1.54
C VAL A 39 12.58 16.91 -0.48
N GLU A 40 12.92 17.68 0.54
CA GLU A 40 12.03 17.92 1.67
C GLU A 40 10.71 18.52 1.23
N GLY A 41 9.60 17.92 1.70
CA GLY A 41 8.26 18.36 1.37
C GLY A 41 7.70 17.81 0.07
N ALA A 42 8.50 17.16 -0.76
CA ALA A 42 8.04 16.63 -2.04
C ALA A 42 7.06 15.47 -1.82
N MET A 43 5.94 15.50 -2.54
CA MET A 43 4.92 14.45 -2.47
C MET A 43 5.47 13.13 -3.00
N ARG A 44 5.27 12.05 -2.24
CA ARG A 44 5.68 10.69 -2.63
C ARG A 44 4.61 10.02 -3.46
N THR A 45 5.07 9.16 -4.39
CA THR A 45 4.20 8.24 -5.14
C THR A 45 4.87 6.87 -5.18
N GLY A 46 4.10 5.83 -5.51
CA GLY A 46 4.61 4.47 -5.60
C GLY A 46 4.78 3.81 -4.24
N TRP A 47 5.57 2.74 -4.22
CA TRP A 47 5.85 2.02 -2.99
C TRP A 47 6.69 2.88 -2.04
N PHE A 48 6.27 2.90 -0.78
CA PHE A 48 6.93 3.69 0.25
C PHE A 48 7.08 2.86 1.51
N TYR A 49 8.33 2.69 1.99
CA TYR A 49 8.61 2.03 3.26
C TYR A 49 8.69 3.09 4.36
N ASP A 50 7.79 3.01 5.33
CA ASP A 50 7.76 3.95 6.45
C ASP A 50 8.54 3.35 7.61
N SER A 51 9.66 3.98 7.99
CA SER A 51 10.54 3.48 9.05
C SER A 51 9.89 3.53 10.43
N ASN A 52 8.89 4.37 10.64
CA ASN A 52 8.16 4.44 11.91
C ASN A 52 7.17 3.28 12.05
N TYR A 53 6.45 2.96 10.97
CA TYR A 53 5.54 1.81 10.95
C TYR A 53 6.29 0.51 10.65
N LYS A 54 7.49 0.61 10.10
CA LYS A 54 8.33 -0.54 9.70
C LYS A 54 7.62 -1.44 8.71
N ASP A 55 6.92 -0.83 7.75
CA ASP A 55 6.19 -1.57 6.74
C ASP A 55 5.93 -0.70 5.50
N TRP A 56 5.38 -1.35 4.47
CA TRP A 56 5.18 -0.77 3.16
C TRP A 56 3.77 -0.20 2.99
N PHE A 57 3.72 0.95 2.32
CA PHE A 57 2.51 1.60 1.83
C PHE A 57 2.61 1.77 0.32
N TYR A 58 1.47 1.91 -0.35
CA TYR A 58 1.45 2.26 -1.75
C TYR A 58 0.72 3.58 -1.93
N LEU A 59 1.40 4.54 -2.54
CA LEU A 59 0.84 5.84 -2.86
C LEU A 59 0.61 5.87 -4.37
N ASP A 60 -0.61 6.13 -4.79
CA ASP A 60 -0.93 6.10 -6.22
C ASP A 60 -0.25 7.25 -6.96
N ARG A 61 -0.47 7.35 -8.26
CA ARG A 61 0.21 8.37 -9.06
C ARG A 61 -0.22 9.79 -8.67
N ASN A 62 -1.36 9.94 -8.00
CA ASN A 62 -1.81 11.23 -7.48
C ASN A 62 -1.34 11.47 -6.05
N GLY A 63 -0.57 10.53 -5.49
CA GLY A 63 -0.04 10.60 -4.14
C GLY A 63 -0.96 10.04 -3.06
N ALA A 64 -2.19 9.66 -3.40
CA ALA A 64 -3.15 9.16 -2.40
C ALA A 64 -2.78 7.76 -1.95
N MET A 65 -2.81 7.55 -0.62
CA MET A 65 -2.55 6.23 -0.03
C MET A 65 -3.62 5.23 -0.47
N ALA A 66 -3.18 4.12 -1.07
CA ALA A 66 -4.07 3.05 -1.49
C ALA A 66 -4.52 2.21 -0.30
N ILE A 67 -5.76 1.75 -0.33
CA ILE A 67 -6.33 0.81 0.63
C ILE A 67 -7.09 -0.26 -0.15
N GLY A 68 -7.17 -1.47 0.43
CA GLY A 68 -7.82 -2.58 -0.25
C GLY A 68 -6.95 -3.13 -1.35
N TRP A 69 -7.60 -3.72 -2.35
CA TRP A 69 -6.89 -4.30 -3.49
C TRP A 69 -6.31 -3.24 -4.39
N VAL A 70 -5.06 -3.42 -4.79
CA VAL A 70 -4.42 -2.57 -5.80
C VAL A 70 -3.59 -3.43 -6.73
N GLN A 71 -3.64 -3.14 -8.02
CA GLN A 71 -2.82 -3.84 -9.02
C GLN A 71 -1.68 -2.94 -9.45
N VAL A 72 -0.45 -3.43 -9.30
CA VAL A 72 0.75 -2.70 -9.66
C VAL A 72 1.56 -3.57 -10.60
N ASN A 73 1.76 -3.11 -11.83
CA ASN A 73 2.49 -3.85 -12.86
C ASN A 73 1.98 -5.28 -13.03
N GLY A 74 0.66 -5.45 -13.03
CA GLY A 74 0.03 -6.75 -13.23
C GLY A 74 -0.08 -7.63 -11.99
N THR A 75 0.48 -7.21 -10.86
CA THR A 75 0.46 -7.99 -9.61
C THR A 75 -0.47 -7.35 -8.61
N TRP A 76 -1.30 -8.17 -7.97
CA TRP A 76 -2.25 -7.70 -6.96
C TRP A 76 -1.64 -7.69 -5.57
N TYR A 77 -1.92 -6.63 -4.83
CA TYR A 77 -1.51 -6.45 -3.44
C TYR A 77 -2.74 -6.03 -2.62
N PHE A 78 -2.70 -6.29 -1.34
CA PHE A 78 -3.80 -5.89 -0.46
C PHE A 78 -3.26 -5.01 0.66
N LEU A 79 -3.75 -3.76 0.69
CA LEU A 79 -3.36 -2.77 1.70
C LEU A 79 -4.49 -2.66 2.72
N ASN A 80 -4.13 -2.63 3.99
CA ASN A 80 -5.11 -2.68 5.07
C ASN A 80 -6.15 -1.55 4.95
N PRO A 81 -7.43 -1.89 4.74
CA PRO A 81 -8.47 -0.87 4.62
C PRO A 81 -9.05 -0.41 5.96
N VAL A 82 -8.70 -1.08 7.07
CA VAL A 82 -9.30 -0.86 8.38
C VAL A 82 -8.59 0.26 9.12
N SER A 83 -9.36 1.22 9.66
CA SER A 83 -8.82 2.32 10.47
C SER A 83 -8.51 1.83 11.88
N ASP A 84 -7.42 1.07 12.00
CA ASP A 84 -6.99 0.45 13.27
C ASP A 84 -5.60 0.94 13.71
N GLY A 85 -5.13 2.05 13.16
CA GLY A 85 -3.77 2.55 13.40
C GLY A 85 -2.75 2.03 12.41
N THR A 86 -3.14 1.06 11.55
CA THR A 86 -2.25 0.48 10.53
C THR A 86 -2.88 0.53 9.13
N ARG A 87 -3.83 1.44 8.92
CA ARG A 87 -4.51 1.57 7.63
C ARG A 87 -3.50 1.89 6.54
N GLY A 88 -3.60 1.17 5.43
CA GLY A 88 -2.71 1.34 4.28
C GLY A 88 -1.50 0.42 4.31
N ILE A 89 -1.21 -0.25 5.42
CA ILE A 89 -0.06 -1.15 5.51
C ILE A 89 -0.30 -2.39 4.65
N MET A 90 0.72 -2.80 3.91
CA MET A 90 0.68 -3.98 3.06
C MET A 90 0.41 -5.24 3.88
N LYS A 91 -0.61 -6.00 3.50
CA LYS A 91 -0.95 -7.26 4.15
C LYS A 91 -0.17 -8.41 3.55
N THR A 92 0.18 -9.38 4.39
CA THR A 92 0.87 -10.60 3.97
C THR A 92 0.24 -11.81 4.65
N GLY A 93 0.54 -13.02 4.11
CA GLY A 93 -0.04 -14.25 4.61
C GLY A 93 -1.48 -14.43 4.17
N TRP A 94 -2.20 -15.28 4.88
CA TRP A 94 -3.61 -15.52 4.57
C TRP A 94 -4.48 -14.37 5.07
N GLN A 95 -5.32 -13.86 4.17
CA GLN A 95 -6.23 -12.76 4.48
C GLN A 95 -7.64 -13.11 4.01
N LEU A 96 -8.62 -12.91 4.88
CA LEU A 96 -10.04 -13.12 4.55
C LEU A 96 -10.62 -11.80 4.05
N VAL A 97 -11.06 -11.79 2.81
CA VAL A 97 -11.60 -10.58 2.17
C VAL A 97 -12.91 -10.93 1.51
N ASN A 98 -13.99 -10.32 1.95
CA ASN A 98 -15.34 -10.53 1.39
C ASN A 98 -15.70 -12.02 1.26
N GLY A 99 -15.39 -12.80 2.29
CA GLY A 99 -15.77 -14.20 2.35
C GLY A 99 -14.83 -15.17 1.67
N SER A 100 -13.76 -14.71 1.04
CA SER A 100 -12.77 -15.57 0.38
C SER A 100 -11.40 -15.37 1.00
N TRP A 101 -10.61 -16.45 1.04
CA TRP A 101 -9.24 -16.40 1.55
C TRP A 101 -8.25 -16.24 0.43
N TYR A 102 -7.29 -15.33 0.63
CA TYR A 102 -6.22 -15.03 -0.32
C TYR A 102 -4.88 -15.12 0.39
N TYR A 103 -3.85 -15.47 -0.36
CA TYR A 103 -2.50 -15.56 0.20
C TYR A 103 -1.58 -14.54 -0.44
N LEU A 104 -1.05 -13.65 0.40
CA LEU A 104 -0.11 -12.61 -0.03
C LEU A 104 1.27 -13.00 0.45
N ASN A 105 2.26 -13.00 -0.44
CA ASN A 105 3.60 -13.50 -0.14
C ASN A 105 4.24 -12.79 1.05
N PRO A 106 4.56 -13.50 2.15
CA PRO A 106 5.15 -12.89 3.33
C PRO A 106 6.67 -12.73 3.26
N ILE A 107 7.31 -13.31 2.23
CA ILE A 107 8.76 -13.40 2.15
C ILE A 107 9.36 -12.19 1.45
N SER A 108 10.37 -11.57 2.08
CA SER A 108 11.07 -10.40 1.52
C SER A 108 12.06 -10.86 0.45
N ASN A 109 11.55 -11.19 -0.73
CA ASN A 109 12.34 -11.69 -1.87
C ASN A 109 12.15 -10.85 -3.12
N GLY A 110 11.67 -9.60 -2.96
CA GLY A 110 11.35 -8.72 -4.08
C GLY A 110 9.89 -8.80 -4.50
N THR A 111 9.13 -9.78 -4.00
CA THR A 111 7.70 -9.96 -4.32
C THR A 111 6.83 -10.01 -3.06
N ARG A 112 7.33 -9.48 -1.94
CA ARG A 112 6.56 -9.47 -0.68
C ARG A 112 5.23 -8.73 -0.88
N GLY A 113 4.15 -9.36 -0.44
CA GLY A 113 2.81 -8.83 -0.59
C GLY A 113 2.09 -9.26 -1.86
N ALA A 114 2.80 -9.87 -2.82
CA ALA A 114 2.21 -10.29 -4.09
C ALA A 114 1.17 -11.40 -3.85
N MET A 115 -0.02 -11.24 -4.46
CA MET A 115 -1.07 -12.25 -4.36
C MET A 115 -0.69 -13.50 -5.13
N ALA A 116 -0.77 -14.66 -4.47
CA ALA A 116 -0.58 -15.95 -5.12
C ALA A 116 -1.82 -16.31 -5.94
N ALA A 117 -1.61 -16.91 -7.12
CA ALA A 117 -2.68 -17.36 -7.98
C ALA A 117 -2.26 -18.61 -8.73
N ASN A 118 -3.22 -19.51 -8.96
CA ASN A 118 -3.00 -20.77 -9.69
C ASN A 118 -1.86 -21.58 -9.10
N THR A 119 -1.80 -21.71 -7.79
CA THR A 119 -0.69 -22.40 -7.13
C THR A 119 -1.14 -23.00 -5.80
N TRP A 120 -0.31 -23.89 -5.28
CA TRP A 120 -0.53 -24.52 -3.99
C TRP A 120 0.23 -23.77 -2.90
N ILE A 121 -0.45 -23.51 -1.79
CA ILE A 121 0.16 -23.01 -0.56
C ILE A 121 -0.03 -24.14 0.45
N GLY A 122 1.00 -24.99 0.58
CA GLY A 122 0.84 -26.22 1.34
C GLY A 122 -0.26 -27.08 0.71
N ASP A 123 -1.28 -27.41 1.48
CA ASP A 123 -2.40 -28.24 1.03
C ASP A 123 -3.56 -27.44 0.44
N ARG A 124 -3.41 -26.14 0.34
CA ARG A 124 -4.48 -25.25 -0.14
C ARG A 124 -4.16 -24.69 -1.51
N PHE A 125 -5.10 -24.84 -2.44
CA PHE A 125 -4.94 -24.33 -3.78
C PHE A 125 -5.67 -23.00 -3.94
N VAL A 126 -4.95 -21.98 -4.41
CA VAL A 126 -5.57 -20.70 -4.77
C VAL A 126 -5.73 -20.66 -6.29
N GLY A 127 -6.92 -20.25 -6.74
CA GLY A 127 -7.28 -20.25 -8.15
C GLY A 127 -6.76 -19.05 -8.93
N PRO A 128 -7.27 -18.86 -10.14
CA PRO A 128 -6.77 -17.80 -11.01
C PRO A 128 -7.02 -16.39 -10.47
N ASP A 129 -8.04 -16.21 -9.65
CA ASP A 129 -8.35 -14.92 -9.01
C ASP A 129 -7.69 -14.79 -7.63
N GLY A 130 -6.88 -15.78 -7.23
CA GLY A 130 -6.20 -15.81 -5.94
C GLY A 130 -7.03 -16.41 -4.81
N ALA A 131 -8.31 -16.63 -4.98
CA ALA A 131 -9.17 -17.17 -3.92
C ALA A 131 -8.88 -18.65 -3.67
N TRP A 132 -8.80 -19.02 -2.40
CA TRP A 132 -8.67 -20.41 -2.01
C TRP A 132 -9.89 -21.22 -2.46
N ILE A 133 -9.63 -22.40 -3.05
CA ILE A 133 -10.66 -23.32 -3.50
C ILE A 133 -10.67 -24.52 -2.54
N PRO A 134 -11.61 -24.54 -1.55
CA PRO A 134 -11.55 -25.53 -0.44
C PRO A 134 -11.68 -26.98 -0.89
N ASN A 135 -12.40 -27.23 -1.99
CA ASN A 135 -12.69 -28.61 -2.41
C ASN A 135 -11.61 -29.23 -3.29
N ARG A 136 -10.57 -28.48 -3.61
CA ARG A 136 -9.48 -29.01 -4.43
C ARG A 136 -8.44 -29.65 -3.53
N THR A 137 -8.15 -30.91 -3.79
CA THR A 137 -7.16 -31.67 -3.02
C THR A 137 -5.93 -31.92 -3.89
N ARG A 138 -4.80 -31.93 -3.23
CA ARG A 138 -3.51 -32.16 -3.88
C ARG A 138 -3.26 -33.62 -4.19
#